data_529b35a7689a7512bf81ad4d5a634f57
#
_entry.id   529b35a7689a7512bf81ad4d5a634f57
#
_cell.length_a   1.000
_cell.length_b   1.000
_cell.length_c   1.000
_cell.angle_alpha   90.00
_cell.angle_beta   90.00
_cell.angle_gamma   90.00
#
_symmetry.space_group_name_H-M   'P 1'
#
loop_
_entity.id
_entity.type
_entity.pdbx_description
1 polymer ?
#
loop_
_entity_poly.entity_id
_entity_poly.type
_entity_poly.pdbx_seq_one_letter_code
_entity_poly.pdbx_strand_id
1 'polypeptide(L)'
;MIETVVSMELPVDESLRIQKNRIMPLNPTGKEKRVAIVTGTHGDELEGQFVCYELQRRLKAEPGALKGIVDVYPALNPLGIDSITRGIPMFDLDMNRIFPGNADGPMMESLVSRLTEDLKGADLCVDIHASNIFLMELPQVRINEVTAETLVPLGKKIN
;
A
#
# COMPACT_ATOMS: atom_id res chain seq x y z
N MET A 1 -12.90 4.74 -7.02
CA MET A 1 -12.33 5.87 -7.80
C MET A 1 -10.81 5.71 -7.79
N ILE A 2 -10.14 5.88 -8.93
CA ILE A 2 -8.67 5.84 -8.98
C ILE A 2 -8.16 7.26 -8.74
N GLU A 3 -7.23 7.41 -7.82
CA GLU A 3 -6.62 8.68 -7.42
C GLU A 3 -5.10 8.56 -7.54
N THR A 4 -4.44 9.56 -8.12
CA THR A 4 -2.97 9.64 -8.13
C THR A 4 -2.52 10.27 -6.81
N VAL A 5 -1.78 9.51 -6.01
CA VAL A 5 -1.24 9.95 -4.72
C VAL A 5 0.05 10.73 -4.93
N VAL A 6 0.94 10.19 -5.75
CA VAL A 6 2.22 10.80 -6.09
C VAL A 6 2.43 10.70 -7.59
N SER A 7 2.93 11.80 -8.19
CA SER A 7 3.47 11.81 -9.55
C SER A 7 4.83 12.51 -9.52
N MET A 8 5.82 11.89 -10.15
CA MET A 8 7.17 12.43 -10.30
C MET A 8 7.63 12.25 -11.74
N GLU A 9 8.24 13.30 -12.27
CA GLU A 9 8.82 13.27 -13.61
C GLU A 9 10.10 12.44 -13.61
N LEU A 10 10.23 11.58 -14.60
CA LEU A 10 11.41 10.79 -14.88
C LEU A 10 12.10 11.33 -16.17
N PRO A 11 13.36 10.94 -16.43
CA PRO A 11 13.99 11.27 -17.71
C PRO A 11 13.16 10.79 -18.90
N VAL A 12 13.33 11.48 -20.05
CA VAL A 12 12.71 11.11 -21.35
C VAL A 12 11.18 11.24 -21.34
N ASP A 13 10.65 12.28 -20.68
CA ASP A 13 9.21 12.61 -20.59
C ASP A 13 8.34 11.49 -19.99
N GLU A 14 8.94 10.58 -19.23
CA GLU A 14 8.20 9.59 -18.46
C GLU A 14 7.77 10.12 -17.09
N SER A 15 6.80 9.46 -16.47
CA SER A 15 6.35 9.80 -15.12
C SER A 15 6.14 8.57 -14.27
N LEU A 16 6.69 8.60 -13.06
CA LEU A 16 6.39 7.60 -12.03
C LEU A 16 5.14 8.04 -11.27
N ARG A 17 4.13 7.17 -11.24
CA ARG A 17 2.88 7.45 -10.53
C ARG A 17 2.57 6.35 -9.54
N ILE A 18 2.28 6.75 -8.31
CA ILE A 18 1.68 5.86 -7.32
C ILE A 18 0.21 6.22 -7.22
N GLN A 19 -0.64 5.23 -7.39
CA GLN A 19 -2.09 5.39 -7.41
C GLN A 19 -2.75 4.55 -6.32
N LYS A 20 -3.90 5.02 -5.84
CA LYS A 20 -4.80 4.24 -5.00
C LYS A 20 -6.17 4.12 -5.66
N ASN A 21 -6.87 3.05 -5.33
CA ASN A 21 -8.29 2.92 -5.64
C ASN A 21 -9.10 3.09 -4.36
N ARG A 22 -9.81 4.20 -4.25
CA ARG A 22 -10.72 4.48 -3.14
C ARG A 22 -12.08 3.85 -3.36
N ILE A 23 -12.52 3.05 -2.40
CA ILE A 23 -13.83 2.42 -2.37
C ILE A 23 -14.61 3.02 -1.19
N MET A 24 -15.75 3.61 -1.52
CA MET A 24 -16.64 4.29 -0.58
C MET A 24 -17.85 3.43 -0.26
N PRO A 25 -18.45 3.54 0.93
CA PRO A 25 -19.76 2.97 1.19
C PRO A 25 -20.83 3.62 0.32
N LEU A 26 -21.95 2.92 0.12
CA LEU A 26 -23.06 3.44 -0.71
C LEU A 26 -23.65 4.76 -0.20
N ASN A 27 -23.74 4.90 1.13
CA ASN A 27 -24.31 6.08 1.78
C ASN A 27 -23.29 6.66 2.75
N PRO A 28 -22.32 7.46 2.29
CA PRO A 28 -21.28 8.03 3.14
C PRO A 28 -21.88 9.09 4.08
N THR A 29 -21.45 9.07 5.33
CA THR A 29 -21.87 10.00 6.40
C THR A 29 -20.84 11.10 6.65
N GLY A 30 -19.63 10.96 6.12
CA GLY A 30 -18.49 11.85 6.36
C GLY A 30 -17.73 11.53 7.67
N LYS A 31 -18.07 10.43 8.35
CA LYS A 31 -17.44 9.98 9.61
C LYS A 31 -16.87 8.56 9.49
N GLU A 32 -16.73 8.07 8.27
CA GLU A 32 -16.26 6.73 7.99
C GLU A 32 -14.83 6.54 8.50
N LYS A 33 -14.60 5.39 9.12
CA LYS A 33 -13.25 4.89 9.34
C LYS A 33 -12.59 4.56 8.00
N ARG A 34 -11.30 4.85 7.90
CA ARG A 34 -10.52 4.64 6.69
C ARG A 34 -9.46 3.57 6.93
N VAL A 35 -9.46 2.56 6.08
CA VAL A 35 -8.43 1.52 6.05
C VAL A 35 -7.62 1.67 4.77
N ALA A 36 -6.30 1.74 4.90
CA ALA A 36 -5.35 1.69 3.79
C ALA A 36 -4.81 0.27 3.67
N ILE A 37 -4.90 -0.30 2.48
CA ILE A 37 -4.29 -1.60 2.12
C ILE A 37 -3.19 -1.31 1.12
N VAL A 38 -1.95 -1.57 1.49
CA VAL A 38 -0.78 -1.32 0.65
C VAL A 38 -0.09 -2.63 0.28
N THR A 39 0.49 -2.68 -0.91
CA THR A 39 1.31 -3.80 -1.39
C THR A 39 2.26 -3.35 -2.49
N GLY A 40 3.16 -4.24 -2.88
CA GLY A 40 4.13 -3.95 -3.93
C GLY A 40 5.20 -2.94 -3.51
N THR A 41 5.51 -2.87 -2.22
CA THR A 41 6.69 -2.18 -1.68
C THR A 41 7.96 -2.84 -2.21
N HIS A 42 7.95 -4.18 -2.27
CA HIS A 42 8.93 -4.97 -2.99
C HIS A 42 8.31 -5.51 -4.27
N GLY A 43 9.01 -5.34 -5.39
CA GLY A 43 8.46 -5.64 -6.70
C GLY A 43 8.45 -7.14 -7.05
N ASP A 44 9.17 -7.97 -6.31
CA ASP A 44 9.21 -9.42 -6.44
C ASP A 44 8.18 -10.16 -5.54
N GLU A 45 7.35 -9.43 -4.79
CA GLU A 45 6.31 -9.96 -3.90
C GLU A 45 4.92 -9.73 -4.52
N LEU A 46 4.51 -10.62 -5.45
CA LEU A 46 3.36 -10.39 -6.32
C LEU A 46 2.00 -10.81 -5.73
N GLU A 47 1.99 -11.63 -4.68
CA GLU A 47 0.76 -12.18 -4.08
C GLU A 47 -0.15 -11.08 -3.53
N GLY A 48 0.43 -10.02 -2.98
CA GLY A 48 -0.32 -8.88 -2.44
C GLY A 48 -1.20 -8.19 -3.49
N GLN A 49 -0.75 -8.13 -4.75
CA GLN A 49 -1.53 -7.54 -5.84
C GLN A 49 -2.76 -8.37 -6.17
N PHE A 50 -2.62 -9.70 -6.15
CA PHE A 50 -3.76 -10.60 -6.34
C PHE A 50 -4.76 -10.47 -5.19
N VAL A 51 -4.28 -10.38 -3.94
CA VAL A 51 -5.12 -10.12 -2.77
C VAL A 51 -5.87 -8.80 -2.92
N CYS A 52 -5.19 -7.72 -3.33
CA CYS A 52 -5.80 -6.42 -3.59
C CYS A 52 -6.84 -6.48 -4.70
N TYR A 53 -6.59 -7.22 -5.78
CA TYR A 53 -7.53 -7.42 -6.86
C TYR A 53 -8.81 -8.12 -6.38
N GLU A 54 -8.68 -9.26 -5.68
CA GLU A 54 -9.81 -10.03 -5.16
C GLU A 54 -10.60 -9.24 -4.10
N LEU A 55 -9.93 -8.50 -3.22
CA LEU A 55 -10.57 -7.62 -2.25
C LEU A 55 -11.47 -6.60 -2.96
N GLN A 56 -10.92 -5.90 -3.93
CA GLN A 56 -11.67 -4.88 -4.68
C GLN A 56 -12.85 -5.49 -5.45
N ARG A 57 -12.65 -6.66 -6.04
CA ARG A 57 -13.71 -7.40 -6.76
C ARG A 57 -14.87 -7.74 -5.82
N ARG A 58 -14.57 -8.27 -4.63
CA ARG A 58 -15.60 -8.61 -3.61
C ARG A 58 -16.31 -7.39 -3.08
N LEU A 59 -15.58 -6.32 -2.72
CA LEU A 59 -16.19 -5.09 -2.23
C LEU A 59 -17.11 -4.43 -3.27
N LYS A 60 -16.77 -4.53 -4.56
CA LYS A 60 -17.63 -4.04 -5.65
C LYS A 60 -18.86 -4.93 -5.89
N ALA A 61 -18.74 -6.22 -5.64
CA ALA A 61 -19.89 -7.15 -5.76
C ALA A 61 -20.92 -6.97 -4.64
N GLU A 62 -20.48 -6.57 -3.44
CA GLU A 62 -21.33 -6.40 -2.26
C GLU A 62 -21.18 -5.00 -1.65
N PRO A 63 -21.50 -3.93 -2.37
CA PRO A 63 -21.24 -2.57 -1.92
C PRO A 63 -22.02 -2.19 -0.65
N GLY A 64 -23.14 -2.86 -0.35
CA GLY A 64 -23.91 -2.67 0.88
C GLY A 64 -23.24 -3.19 2.15
N ALA A 65 -22.27 -4.08 2.03
CA ALA A 65 -21.51 -4.61 3.16
C ALA A 65 -20.48 -3.62 3.69
N LEU A 66 -19.99 -2.70 2.84
CA LEU A 66 -18.96 -1.74 3.20
C LEU A 66 -19.53 -0.61 4.09
N LYS A 67 -18.94 -0.42 5.27
CA LYS A 67 -19.32 0.61 6.24
C LYS A 67 -18.28 1.73 6.38
N GLY A 68 -17.08 1.53 5.87
CA GLY A 68 -15.97 2.47 5.93
C GLY A 68 -15.39 2.76 4.55
N ILE A 69 -14.29 3.49 4.53
CA ILE A 69 -13.52 3.77 3.33
C ILE A 69 -12.39 2.74 3.25
N VAL A 70 -12.20 2.15 2.07
CA VAL A 70 -11.04 1.29 1.78
C VAL A 70 -10.24 1.91 0.65
N ASP A 71 -9.02 2.31 0.97
CA ASP A 71 -8.03 2.75 -0.01
C ASP A 71 -7.08 1.60 -0.30
N VAL A 72 -7.00 1.19 -1.55
CA VAL A 72 -6.12 0.11 -2.01
C VAL A 72 -5.01 0.71 -2.85
N TYR A 73 -3.76 0.51 -2.42
CA TYR A 73 -2.53 0.91 -3.11
C TYR A 73 -1.87 -0.35 -3.67
N PRO A 74 -2.16 -0.71 -4.92
CA PRO A 74 -1.74 -2.01 -5.45
C PRO A 74 -0.25 -2.10 -5.80
N ALA A 75 0.44 -0.96 -5.86
CA ALA A 75 1.82 -0.88 -6.30
C ALA A 75 2.51 0.35 -5.71
N LEU A 76 3.23 0.19 -4.60
CA LEU A 76 4.04 1.28 -4.05
C LEU A 76 5.36 1.46 -4.82
N ASN A 77 5.90 0.39 -5.37
CA ASN A 77 7.11 0.38 -6.19
C ASN A 77 6.78 -0.19 -7.60
N PRO A 78 6.10 0.57 -8.46
CA PRO A 78 5.74 0.09 -9.80
C PRO A 78 6.96 -0.29 -10.65
N LEU A 79 8.07 0.43 -10.55
CA LEU A 79 9.30 0.10 -11.27
C LEU A 79 9.88 -1.25 -10.85
N GLY A 80 9.84 -1.55 -9.54
CA GLY A 80 10.26 -2.84 -9.02
C GLY A 80 9.36 -3.98 -9.50
N ILE A 81 8.05 -3.75 -9.55
CA ILE A 81 7.08 -4.73 -10.05
C ILE A 81 7.32 -5.03 -11.54
N ASP A 82 7.49 -4.01 -12.37
CA ASP A 82 7.74 -4.18 -13.80
C ASP A 82 9.03 -4.96 -14.09
N SER A 83 10.03 -4.84 -13.22
CA SER A 83 11.32 -5.54 -13.35
C SER A 83 11.43 -6.78 -12.47
N ILE A 84 10.43 -7.09 -11.66
CA ILE A 84 10.41 -8.21 -10.69
C ILE A 84 11.66 -8.16 -9.80
N THR A 85 11.91 -6.99 -9.23
CA THR A 85 13.03 -6.75 -8.31
C THR A 85 12.54 -6.26 -6.96
N ARG A 86 13.23 -6.66 -5.90
CA ARG A 86 12.90 -6.24 -4.54
C ARG A 86 12.95 -4.72 -4.38
N GLY A 87 14.05 -4.12 -4.77
CA GLY A 87 14.29 -2.69 -4.63
C GLY A 87 13.70 -1.85 -5.77
N ILE A 88 13.99 -0.56 -5.71
CA ILE A 88 13.65 0.39 -6.78
C ILE A 88 14.78 0.33 -7.81
N PRO A 89 14.54 -0.15 -9.04
CA PRO A 89 15.55 -0.18 -10.09
C PRO A 89 16.17 1.21 -10.30
N MET A 90 17.40 1.27 -10.76
CA MET A 90 18.22 2.47 -10.98
C MET A 90 18.64 3.22 -9.71
N PHE A 91 17.95 3.06 -8.58
CA PHE A 91 18.26 3.75 -7.33
C PHE A 91 18.95 2.85 -6.30
N ASP A 92 18.92 1.53 -6.51
CA ASP A 92 19.41 0.50 -5.57
C ASP A 92 18.90 0.72 -4.12
N LEU A 93 17.63 1.07 -4.01
CA LEU A 93 16.97 1.40 -2.74
C LEU A 93 15.88 0.38 -2.40
N ASP A 94 15.88 -0.08 -1.16
CA ASP A 94 14.72 -0.78 -0.57
C ASP A 94 13.75 0.29 -0.03
N MET A 95 12.59 0.44 -0.67
CA MET A 95 11.59 1.43 -0.28
C MET A 95 11.18 1.28 1.20
N ASN A 96 11.18 0.06 1.72
CA ASN A 96 10.85 -0.23 3.11
C ASN A 96 11.89 0.27 4.13
N ARG A 97 13.01 0.83 3.68
CA ARG A 97 14.08 1.41 4.51
C ARG A 97 14.10 2.93 4.50
N ILE A 98 13.29 3.55 3.64
CA ILE A 98 13.29 5.02 3.50
C ILE A 98 12.03 5.69 4.05
N PHE A 99 11.02 4.92 4.52
CA PHE A 99 9.90 5.49 5.28
C PHE A 99 10.40 6.12 6.60
N PRO A 100 9.85 7.28 7.01
CA PRO A 100 8.73 8.02 6.46
C PRO A 100 9.06 8.94 5.28
N GLY A 101 10.29 8.94 4.79
CA GLY A 101 10.78 9.83 3.75
C GLY A 101 11.17 11.22 4.27
N ASN A 102 11.65 12.06 3.37
CA ASN A 102 12.01 13.45 3.62
C ASN A 102 11.54 14.32 2.45
N ALA A 103 10.65 15.28 2.70
CA ALA A 103 10.07 16.13 1.67
C ALA A 103 11.12 16.95 0.89
N ASP A 104 12.20 17.35 1.56
CA ASP A 104 13.32 18.11 1.02
C ASP A 104 14.51 17.21 0.60
N GLY A 105 14.33 15.90 0.68
CA GLY A 105 15.37 14.91 0.36
C GLY A 105 15.44 14.56 -1.13
N PRO A 106 16.29 13.59 -1.47
CA PRO A 106 16.35 13.03 -2.82
C PRO A 106 14.99 12.55 -3.31
N MET A 107 14.84 12.42 -4.62
CA MET A 107 13.58 12.13 -5.31
C MET A 107 12.76 10.99 -4.66
N MET A 108 13.38 9.86 -4.34
CA MET A 108 12.68 8.72 -3.74
C MET A 108 12.26 8.98 -2.28
N GLU A 109 13.05 9.71 -1.52
CA GLU A 109 12.66 10.13 -0.17
C GLU A 109 11.50 11.12 -0.19
N SER A 110 11.52 12.09 -1.11
CA SER A 110 10.41 13.03 -1.32
C SER A 110 9.13 12.30 -1.76
N LEU A 111 9.25 11.30 -2.64
CA LEU A 111 8.13 10.45 -3.06
C LEU A 111 7.52 9.72 -1.85
N VAL A 112 8.36 9.05 -1.05
CA VAL A 112 7.91 8.30 0.14
C VAL A 112 7.31 9.23 1.19
N SER A 113 7.83 10.45 1.35
CA SER A 113 7.25 11.46 2.24
C SER A 113 5.81 11.81 1.86
N ARG A 114 5.54 12.06 0.57
CA ARG A 114 4.18 12.35 0.07
C ARG A 114 3.24 11.16 0.26
N LEU A 115 3.72 9.95 0.01
CA LEU A 115 2.97 8.72 0.26
C LEU A 115 2.63 8.58 1.75
N THR A 116 3.60 8.84 2.62
CA THR A 116 3.40 8.82 4.08
C THR A 116 2.34 9.80 4.53
N GLU A 117 2.32 11.02 3.97
CA GLU A 117 1.29 12.02 4.30
C GLU A 117 -0.12 11.55 3.90
N ASP A 118 -0.27 10.89 2.75
CA ASP A 118 -1.56 10.34 2.36
C ASP A 118 -1.98 9.15 3.26
N LEU A 119 -1.04 8.30 3.65
CA LEU A 119 -1.31 7.16 4.54
C LEU A 119 -1.65 7.58 5.98
N LYS A 120 -1.08 8.66 6.51
CA LYS A 120 -1.36 9.18 7.86
C LYS A 120 -2.84 9.47 8.13
N GLY A 121 -3.64 9.71 7.09
CA GLY A 121 -5.07 9.90 7.23
C GLY A 121 -5.87 8.62 7.47
N ALA A 122 -5.27 7.44 7.47
CA ALA A 122 -5.94 6.17 7.71
C ALA A 122 -6.04 5.84 9.22
N ASP A 123 -7.17 5.26 9.64
CA ASP A 123 -7.33 4.70 10.99
C ASP A 123 -6.56 3.39 11.17
N LEU A 124 -6.34 2.67 10.07
CA LEU A 124 -5.54 1.45 10.01
C LEU A 124 -4.83 1.36 8.66
N CYS A 125 -3.57 1.00 8.69
CA CYS A 125 -2.80 0.64 7.51
C CYS A 125 -2.39 -0.83 7.61
N VAL A 126 -2.65 -1.59 6.55
CA VAL A 126 -2.22 -2.98 6.39
C VAL A 126 -1.27 -3.04 5.21
N ASP A 127 -0.03 -3.43 5.47
CA ASP A 127 0.99 -3.63 4.44
C ASP A 127 1.12 -5.13 4.16
N ILE A 128 0.89 -5.52 2.91
CA ILE A 128 0.90 -6.92 2.48
C ILE A 128 2.24 -7.20 1.81
N HIS A 129 3.01 -8.05 2.45
CA HIS A 129 4.25 -8.59 1.94
C HIS A 129 4.12 -10.09 1.66
N ALA A 130 5.05 -10.62 0.89
CA ALA A 130 5.25 -12.05 0.71
C ALA A 130 6.75 -12.36 0.74
N SER A 131 7.12 -13.63 0.69
CA SER A 131 8.47 -14.01 0.29
C SER A 131 8.63 -13.77 -1.20
N ASN A 132 9.88 -13.70 -1.63
CA ASN A 132 10.18 -13.65 -3.06
C ASN A 132 9.53 -14.83 -3.81
N ILE A 133 9.54 -14.79 -5.14
CA ILE A 133 8.87 -15.74 -6.04
C ILE A 133 9.23 -17.22 -5.86
N PHE A 134 10.22 -17.56 -5.05
CA PHE A 134 10.73 -18.92 -4.87
C PHE A 134 10.42 -19.54 -3.51
N LEU A 135 9.82 -18.78 -2.58
CA LEU A 135 9.57 -19.24 -1.22
C LEU A 135 8.09 -19.18 -0.87
N MET A 136 7.59 -20.23 -0.26
CA MET A 136 6.27 -20.25 0.36
C MET A 136 6.42 -20.02 1.86
N GLU A 137 5.87 -18.92 2.35
CA GLU A 137 5.82 -18.61 3.78
C GLU A 137 4.47 -19.00 4.39
N LEU A 138 4.49 -19.26 5.68
CA LEU A 138 3.24 -19.36 6.45
C LEU A 138 2.61 -17.98 6.58
N PRO A 139 1.29 -17.85 6.40
CA PRO A 139 0.60 -16.60 6.67
C PRO A 139 0.85 -16.13 8.11
N GLN A 140 1.25 -14.88 8.26
CA GLN A 140 1.56 -14.30 9.56
C GLN A 140 1.20 -12.81 9.59
N VAL A 141 0.84 -12.32 10.76
CA VAL A 141 0.67 -10.89 11.00
C VAL A 141 1.86 -10.39 11.81
N ARG A 142 2.57 -9.40 11.26
CA ARG A 142 3.70 -8.73 11.93
C ARG A 142 3.21 -7.40 12.49
N ILE A 143 3.38 -7.19 13.78
CA ILE A 143 2.97 -5.97 14.48
C ILE A 143 4.18 -5.42 15.22
N ASN A 144 4.42 -4.10 15.07
CA ASN A 144 5.48 -3.43 15.80
C ASN A 144 5.15 -3.40 17.30
N GLU A 145 6.15 -3.61 18.15
CA GLU A 145 6.02 -3.61 19.60
C GLU A 145 5.37 -2.33 20.11
N VAL A 146 5.74 -1.17 19.57
CA VAL A 146 5.19 0.14 19.94
C VAL A 146 3.67 0.23 19.75
N THR A 147 3.11 -0.49 18.78
CA THR A 147 1.67 -0.49 18.46
C THR A 147 0.95 -1.76 18.91
N ALA A 148 1.66 -2.69 19.56
CA ALA A 148 1.16 -4.02 19.87
C ALA A 148 -0.12 -3.99 20.73
N GLU A 149 -0.20 -3.13 21.74
CA GLU A 149 -1.36 -3.02 22.62
C GLU A 149 -2.65 -2.74 21.83
N THR A 150 -2.57 -1.87 20.83
CA THR A 150 -3.72 -1.49 19.99
C THR A 150 -3.98 -2.48 18.85
N LEU A 151 -2.93 -3.00 18.20
CA LEU A 151 -3.07 -3.75 16.97
C LEU A 151 -3.16 -5.27 17.14
N VAL A 152 -2.65 -5.84 18.23
CA VAL A 152 -2.77 -7.30 18.47
C VAL A 152 -4.23 -7.77 18.53
N PRO A 153 -5.16 -7.07 19.21
CA PRO A 153 -6.57 -7.47 19.18
C PRO A 153 -7.21 -7.47 17.78
N LEU A 154 -6.74 -6.57 16.90
CA LEU A 154 -7.17 -6.51 15.50
C LEU A 154 -6.51 -7.63 14.69
N GLY A 155 -5.20 -7.82 14.83
CA GLY A 155 -4.44 -8.86 14.13
C GLY A 155 -4.99 -10.26 14.37
N LYS A 156 -5.45 -10.55 15.59
CA LYS A 156 -6.11 -11.83 15.93
C LYS A 156 -7.43 -12.10 15.18
N LYS A 157 -8.00 -11.10 14.51
CA LYS A 157 -9.23 -11.23 13.71
C LYS A 157 -8.94 -11.45 12.23
N ILE A 158 -7.69 -11.30 11.82
CA ILE A 158 -7.23 -11.56 10.45
C ILE A 158 -6.78 -13.03 10.41
N ASN A 159 -7.72 -13.93 10.24
CA ASN A 159 -7.42 -15.37 10.21
C ASN A 159 -8.04 -16.04 9.01
#